data_f8c9cda111f47f5557e3ed565bdd15d7
#
_entry.id   f8c9cda111f47f5557e3ed565bdd15d7
#
_cell.length_a   1.000
_cell.length_b   1.000
_cell.length_c   1.000
_cell.angle_alpha   90.00
_cell.angle_beta   90.00
_cell.angle_gamma   90.00
#
_symmetry.space_group_name_H-M   'P 1'
#
loop_
_entity.id
_entity.type
_entity.pdbx_description
1 polymer ?
#
loop_
_entity_poly.entity_id
_entity_poly.type
_entity_poly.pdbx_seq_one_letter_code
_entity_poly.pdbx_strand_id
1 'polypeptide(L)'
;MSYSKDILDIMDKIRLNSSNMSKQHKNNYFYYKWVSTLFRVPTIVISSISGVFSVGTQAYMNQNTISGIVCLLSLIISIINSIELYLHISDNVETELEMSKKYYILSCDLYKLLMLEDSNRPDNPKDQLKMYYSQYIDLYNESLLMKNTKYDKLINFKLPNDSLKNEIEKDINDNNSASSGESPRLEYELERII
;
A
#
# COMPACT_ATOMS: atom_id res chain seq x y z
N MET A 1 -10.84 31.89 -18.33
CA MET A 1 -9.43 31.60 -18.68
C MET A 1 -9.34 30.18 -19.21
N SER A 2 -8.73 29.98 -20.37
CA SER A 2 -8.57 28.62 -20.94
C SER A 2 -7.50 27.85 -20.17
N TYR A 3 -7.73 26.55 -19.94
CA TYR A 3 -6.74 25.66 -19.34
C TYR A 3 -5.57 25.46 -20.30
N SER A 4 -4.35 25.73 -19.85
CA SER A 4 -3.14 25.45 -20.62
C SER A 4 -3.03 23.93 -20.84
N LYS A 5 -2.55 23.52 -22.02
CA LYS A 5 -2.29 22.12 -22.36
C LYS A 5 -1.38 21.43 -21.34
N ASP A 6 -0.40 22.14 -20.80
CA ASP A 6 0.52 21.62 -19.81
C ASP A 6 -0.18 21.26 -18.48
N ILE A 7 -1.11 22.12 -18.03
CA ILE A 7 -1.90 21.86 -16.81
C ILE A 7 -2.77 20.63 -16.99
N LEU A 8 -3.42 20.50 -18.14
CA LEU A 8 -4.26 19.33 -18.44
C LEU A 8 -3.43 18.05 -18.52
N ASP A 9 -2.24 18.09 -19.10
CA ASP A 9 -1.33 16.93 -19.18
C ASP A 9 -0.87 16.48 -17.79
N ILE A 10 -0.51 17.42 -16.91
CA ILE A 10 -0.13 17.09 -15.52
C ILE A 10 -1.32 16.50 -14.75
N MET A 11 -2.49 17.10 -14.87
CA MET A 11 -3.71 16.58 -14.22
C MET A 11 -4.06 15.17 -14.72
N ASP A 12 -3.91 14.89 -16.02
CA ASP A 12 -4.16 13.54 -16.58
C ASP A 12 -3.13 12.53 -16.06
N LYS A 13 -1.86 12.92 -15.90
CA LYS A 13 -0.84 12.07 -15.27
C LYS A 13 -1.17 11.75 -13.81
N ILE A 14 -1.61 12.74 -13.01
CA ILE A 14 -2.05 12.52 -11.63
C ILE A 14 -3.25 11.56 -11.62
N ARG A 15 -4.23 11.74 -12.51
CA ARG A 15 -5.39 10.85 -12.66
C ARG A 15 -4.97 9.40 -12.93
N LEU A 16 -4.07 9.20 -13.90
CA LEU A 16 -3.60 7.87 -14.27
C LEU A 16 -2.83 7.21 -13.13
N ASN A 17 -1.97 7.96 -12.45
CA ASN A 17 -1.25 7.45 -11.28
C ASN A 17 -2.21 7.08 -10.16
N SER A 18 -3.17 7.95 -9.84
CA SER A 18 -4.18 7.67 -8.81
C SER A 18 -5.00 6.41 -9.14
N SER A 19 -5.39 6.24 -10.41
CA SER A 19 -6.06 5.01 -10.85
C SER A 19 -5.20 3.76 -10.68
N ASN A 20 -3.90 3.85 -11.00
CA ASN A 20 -2.98 2.73 -10.82
C ASN A 20 -2.74 2.41 -9.35
N MET A 21 -2.54 3.44 -8.51
CA MET A 21 -2.38 3.29 -7.06
C MET A 21 -3.62 2.66 -6.43
N SER A 22 -4.81 3.13 -6.80
CA SER A 22 -6.07 2.51 -6.37
C SER A 22 -6.13 1.00 -6.65
N LYS A 23 -5.73 0.58 -7.85
CA LYS A 23 -5.70 -0.85 -8.21
C LYS A 23 -4.67 -1.64 -7.41
N GLN A 24 -3.50 -1.06 -7.15
CA GLN A 24 -2.45 -1.71 -6.36
C GLN A 24 -2.90 -1.89 -4.90
N HIS A 25 -3.43 -0.84 -4.28
CA HIS A 25 -4.00 -0.92 -2.93
C HIS A 25 -5.16 -1.94 -2.85
N LYS A 26 -6.01 -1.99 -3.88
CA LYS A 26 -7.07 -3.00 -3.97
C LYS A 26 -6.51 -4.43 -4.01
N ASN A 27 -5.45 -4.67 -4.75
CA ASN A 27 -4.80 -5.99 -4.81
C ASN A 27 -4.18 -6.36 -3.45
N ASN A 28 -3.49 -5.41 -2.82
CA ASN A 28 -2.92 -5.59 -1.49
C ASN A 28 -4.01 -5.87 -0.44
N TYR A 29 -5.15 -5.15 -0.50
CA TYR A 29 -6.30 -5.42 0.35
C TYR A 29 -6.76 -6.88 0.26
N PHE A 30 -6.91 -7.43 -0.96
CA PHE A 30 -7.32 -8.82 -1.11
C PHE A 30 -6.26 -9.79 -0.60
N TYR A 31 -4.99 -9.49 -0.79
CA TYR A 31 -3.90 -10.29 -0.25
C TYR A 31 -3.94 -10.31 1.29
N TYR A 32 -3.96 -9.15 1.95
CA TYR A 32 -4.02 -9.08 3.42
C TYR A 32 -5.30 -9.68 3.98
N LYS A 33 -6.43 -9.50 3.30
CA LYS A 33 -7.70 -10.12 3.67
C LYS A 33 -7.61 -11.65 3.61
N TRP A 34 -6.99 -12.20 2.57
CA TRP A 34 -6.77 -13.64 2.47
C TRP A 34 -5.87 -14.14 3.60
N VAL A 35 -4.76 -13.45 3.88
CA VAL A 35 -3.86 -13.77 4.98
C VAL A 35 -4.60 -13.72 6.32
N SER A 36 -5.38 -12.67 6.59
CA SER A 36 -6.19 -12.55 7.81
C SER A 36 -7.16 -13.73 7.96
N THR A 37 -7.80 -14.14 6.85
CA THR A 37 -8.70 -15.31 6.85
C THR A 37 -7.95 -16.59 7.22
N LEU A 38 -6.70 -16.75 6.73
CA LEU A 38 -5.86 -17.90 7.02
C LEU A 38 -5.54 -18.04 8.51
N PHE A 39 -5.42 -16.94 9.25
CA PHE A 39 -5.22 -16.96 10.70
C PHE A 39 -6.52 -17.12 11.48
N ARG A 40 -7.59 -16.45 11.08
CA ARG A 40 -8.87 -16.42 11.82
C ARG A 40 -9.65 -17.71 11.70
N VAL A 41 -9.72 -18.31 10.50
CA VAL A 41 -10.51 -19.53 10.29
C VAL A 41 -10.00 -20.71 11.14
N PRO A 42 -8.70 -21.05 11.16
CA PRO A 42 -8.19 -22.10 12.05
C PRO A 42 -8.44 -21.80 13.53
N THR A 43 -8.30 -20.55 13.95
CA THR A 43 -8.55 -20.14 15.34
C THR A 43 -10.00 -20.41 15.75
N ILE A 44 -10.98 -20.07 14.91
CA ILE A 44 -12.39 -20.31 15.15
C ILE A 44 -12.68 -21.83 15.22
N VAL A 45 -12.13 -22.60 14.29
CA VAL A 45 -12.31 -24.05 14.23
C VAL A 45 -11.73 -24.72 15.47
N ILE A 46 -10.49 -24.40 15.83
CA ILE A 46 -9.83 -24.99 17.00
C ILE A 46 -10.56 -24.60 18.29
N SER A 47 -10.99 -23.35 18.43
CA SER A 47 -11.78 -22.88 19.59
C SER A 47 -13.11 -23.64 19.71
N SER A 48 -13.81 -23.87 18.60
CA SER A 48 -15.07 -24.59 18.58
C SER A 48 -14.88 -26.05 18.96
N ILE A 49 -13.85 -26.71 18.42
CA ILE A 49 -13.50 -28.10 18.76
C ILE A 49 -13.13 -28.19 20.24
N SER A 50 -12.31 -27.26 20.75
CA SER A 50 -11.90 -27.23 22.16
C SER A 50 -13.11 -27.13 23.11
N GLY A 51 -14.10 -26.30 22.77
CA GLY A 51 -15.34 -26.16 23.54
C GLY A 51 -16.15 -27.46 23.59
N VAL A 52 -16.40 -28.08 22.41
CA VAL A 52 -17.14 -29.34 22.32
C VAL A 52 -16.39 -30.49 23.02
N PHE A 53 -15.06 -30.54 22.85
CA PHE A 53 -14.21 -31.54 23.46
C PHE A 53 -14.23 -31.45 24.99
N SER A 54 -14.19 -30.24 25.55
CA SER A 54 -14.19 -30.00 27.00
C SER A 54 -15.42 -30.56 27.69
N VAL A 55 -16.59 -30.54 27.05
CA VAL A 55 -17.87 -31.00 27.62
C VAL A 55 -18.21 -32.42 27.19
N GLY A 56 -18.03 -32.74 25.91
CA GLY A 56 -18.52 -34.00 25.33
C GLY A 56 -17.68 -35.23 25.73
N THR A 57 -16.43 -35.04 26.13
CA THR A 57 -15.53 -36.18 26.45
C THR A 57 -15.44 -36.52 27.93
N GLN A 58 -16.13 -35.80 28.81
CA GLN A 58 -16.11 -36.02 30.26
C GLN A 58 -16.58 -37.42 30.67
N ALA A 59 -17.46 -38.03 29.88
CA ALA A 59 -17.96 -39.41 30.15
C ALA A 59 -16.93 -40.50 29.78
N TYR A 60 -15.93 -40.20 28.97
CA TYR A 60 -15.02 -41.19 28.35
C TYR A 60 -13.57 -41.05 28.74
N MET A 61 -13.17 -39.87 29.23
CA MET A 61 -11.77 -39.57 29.54
C MET A 61 -11.59 -38.95 30.93
N ASN A 62 -10.41 -39.15 31.52
CA ASN A 62 -10.04 -38.53 32.80
C ASN A 62 -9.99 -36.99 32.65
N GLN A 63 -10.56 -36.33 33.65
CA GLN A 63 -10.59 -34.83 33.69
C GLN A 63 -9.20 -34.18 33.51
N ASN A 64 -8.14 -34.78 34.07
CA ASN A 64 -6.78 -34.27 33.93
C ASN A 64 -6.29 -34.29 32.48
N THR A 65 -6.64 -35.35 31.73
CA THR A 65 -6.27 -35.47 30.31
C THR A 65 -7.04 -34.46 29.46
N ILE A 66 -8.33 -34.27 29.72
CA ILE A 66 -9.16 -33.25 29.03
C ILE A 66 -8.57 -31.87 29.27
N SER A 67 -8.29 -31.52 30.53
CA SER A 67 -7.70 -30.22 30.88
C SER A 67 -6.35 -29.99 30.21
N GLY A 68 -5.50 -31.01 30.11
CA GLY A 68 -4.20 -30.93 29.44
C GLY A 68 -4.35 -30.64 27.94
N ILE A 69 -5.26 -31.33 27.25
CA ILE A 69 -5.52 -31.11 25.82
C ILE A 69 -6.09 -29.72 25.57
N VAL A 70 -7.08 -29.28 26.36
CA VAL A 70 -7.70 -27.95 26.22
C VAL A 70 -6.67 -26.85 26.48
N CYS A 71 -5.79 -27.03 27.47
CA CYS A 71 -4.71 -26.08 27.75
C CYS A 71 -3.74 -25.98 26.56
N LEU A 72 -3.36 -27.08 25.94
CA LEU A 72 -2.49 -27.10 24.78
C LEU A 72 -3.15 -26.42 23.56
N LEU A 73 -4.43 -26.67 23.29
CA LEU A 73 -5.18 -26.00 22.24
C LEU A 73 -5.28 -24.50 22.47
N SER A 74 -5.52 -24.08 23.71
CA SER A 74 -5.58 -22.65 24.07
C SER A 74 -4.21 -21.96 23.89
N LEU A 75 -3.12 -22.64 24.16
CA LEU A 75 -1.76 -22.14 23.93
C LEU A 75 -1.51 -21.95 22.43
N ILE A 76 -1.91 -22.89 21.58
CA ILE A 76 -1.79 -22.77 20.11
C ILE A 76 -2.59 -21.55 19.60
N ILE A 77 -3.84 -21.40 20.04
CA ILE A 77 -4.68 -20.26 19.69
C ILE A 77 -4.01 -18.95 20.10
N SER A 78 -3.47 -18.88 21.31
CA SER A 78 -2.79 -17.70 21.82
C SER A 78 -1.58 -17.32 20.96
N ILE A 79 -0.78 -18.30 20.53
CA ILE A 79 0.37 -18.07 19.63
C ILE A 79 -0.11 -17.54 18.28
N ILE A 80 -1.13 -18.13 17.67
CA ILE A 80 -1.68 -17.69 16.38
C ILE A 80 -2.17 -16.23 16.47
N ASN A 81 -2.94 -15.90 17.50
CA ASN A 81 -3.45 -14.55 17.71
C ASN A 81 -2.32 -13.53 17.96
N SER A 82 -1.28 -13.94 18.69
CA SER A 82 -0.11 -13.08 18.93
C SER A 82 0.65 -12.77 17.64
N ILE A 83 0.78 -13.74 16.74
CA ILE A 83 1.40 -13.53 15.43
C ILE A 83 0.53 -12.61 14.56
N GLU A 84 -0.79 -12.81 14.51
CA GLU A 84 -1.71 -11.94 13.75
C GLU A 84 -1.60 -10.48 14.23
N LEU A 85 -1.56 -10.29 15.56
CA LEU A 85 -1.42 -8.97 16.16
C LEU A 85 -0.07 -8.33 15.86
N TYR A 86 1.02 -9.10 16.00
CA TYR A 86 2.38 -8.62 15.73
C TYR A 86 2.57 -8.17 14.27
N LEU A 87 1.96 -8.87 13.33
CA LEU A 87 2.01 -8.53 11.91
C LEU A 87 1.06 -7.41 11.50
N HIS A 88 0.26 -6.86 12.40
CA HIS A 88 -0.72 -5.81 12.14
C HIS A 88 -1.61 -6.09 10.92
N ILE A 89 -1.97 -7.36 10.69
CA ILE A 89 -2.65 -7.80 9.46
C ILE A 89 -4.01 -7.10 9.32
N SER A 90 -4.75 -6.95 10.42
CA SER A 90 -6.07 -6.30 10.41
C SER A 90 -5.97 -4.82 10.05
N ASP A 91 -4.99 -4.11 10.62
CA ASP A 91 -4.77 -2.70 10.37
C ASP A 91 -4.35 -2.46 8.91
N ASN A 92 -3.50 -3.36 8.36
CA ASN A 92 -3.10 -3.31 6.96
C ASN A 92 -4.30 -3.53 6.01
N VAL A 93 -5.24 -4.44 6.35
CA VAL A 93 -6.47 -4.63 5.56
C VAL A 93 -7.29 -3.35 5.49
N GLU A 94 -7.49 -2.67 6.62
CA GLU A 94 -8.27 -1.45 6.68
C GLU A 94 -7.59 -0.30 5.92
N THR A 95 -6.31 -0.09 6.16
CA THR A 95 -5.51 0.95 5.50
C THR A 95 -5.51 0.77 3.98
N GLU A 96 -5.26 -0.45 3.48
CA GLU A 96 -5.23 -0.71 2.04
C GLU A 96 -6.60 -0.48 1.38
N LEU A 97 -7.70 -0.83 2.06
CA LEU A 97 -9.04 -0.56 1.57
C LEU A 97 -9.33 0.94 1.51
N GLU A 98 -8.96 1.68 2.55
CA GLU A 98 -9.16 3.12 2.63
C GLU A 98 -8.36 3.85 1.54
N MET A 99 -7.07 3.53 1.39
CA MET A 99 -6.21 4.11 0.36
C MET A 99 -6.71 3.81 -1.04
N SER A 100 -7.15 2.57 -1.30
CA SER A 100 -7.77 2.22 -2.58
C SER A 100 -8.95 3.10 -2.93
N LYS A 101 -9.83 3.38 -1.95
CA LYS A 101 -11.00 4.23 -2.14
C LYS A 101 -10.62 5.70 -2.35
N LYS A 102 -9.71 6.24 -1.52
CA LYS A 102 -9.24 7.63 -1.62
C LYS A 102 -8.62 7.92 -2.98
N TYR A 103 -7.71 7.07 -3.45
CA TYR A 103 -7.11 7.20 -4.78
C TYR A 103 -8.12 7.04 -5.91
N TYR A 104 -9.12 6.16 -5.76
CA TYR A 104 -10.20 6.02 -6.74
C TYR A 104 -11.03 7.30 -6.87
N ILE A 105 -11.43 7.89 -5.74
CA ILE A 105 -12.19 9.15 -5.70
C ILE A 105 -11.39 10.27 -6.37
N LEU A 106 -10.11 10.43 -6.01
CA LEU A 106 -9.24 11.44 -6.65
C LEU A 106 -9.15 11.25 -8.17
N SER A 107 -9.03 10.00 -8.64
CA SER A 107 -9.03 9.70 -10.07
C SER A 107 -10.35 10.04 -10.76
N CYS A 108 -11.49 9.80 -10.09
CA CYS A 108 -12.82 10.14 -10.64
C CYS A 108 -13.05 11.64 -10.69
N ASP A 109 -12.63 12.38 -9.67
CA ASP A 109 -12.77 13.84 -9.62
C ASP A 109 -11.94 14.50 -10.72
N LEU A 110 -10.70 14.05 -10.91
CA LEU A 110 -9.85 14.51 -12.00
C LEU A 110 -10.44 14.14 -13.38
N TYR A 111 -10.97 12.92 -13.51
CA TYR A 111 -11.63 12.50 -14.75
C TYR A 111 -12.83 13.40 -15.08
N LYS A 112 -13.68 13.69 -14.08
CA LYS A 112 -14.81 14.61 -14.23
C LYS A 112 -14.35 15.99 -14.70
N LEU A 113 -13.31 16.55 -14.06
CA LEU A 113 -12.77 17.86 -14.42
C LEU A 113 -12.24 17.89 -15.88
N LEU A 114 -11.50 16.84 -16.28
CA LEU A 114 -10.91 16.74 -17.60
C LEU A 114 -11.95 16.58 -18.72
N MET A 115 -13.09 15.94 -18.42
CA MET A 115 -14.19 15.73 -19.38
C MET A 115 -15.14 16.92 -19.51
N LEU A 116 -15.06 17.89 -18.61
CA LEU A 116 -15.86 19.11 -18.74
C LEU A 116 -15.35 19.96 -19.91
N GLU A 117 -16.30 20.58 -20.64
CA GLU A 117 -15.99 21.63 -21.60
C GLU A 117 -15.33 22.83 -20.91
N ASP A 118 -14.46 23.55 -21.63
CA ASP A 118 -13.70 24.69 -21.09
C ASP A 118 -14.59 25.76 -20.45
N SER A 119 -15.83 25.94 -20.96
CA SER A 119 -16.85 26.88 -20.43
C SER A 119 -17.39 26.47 -19.06
N ASN A 120 -17.34 25.20 -18.73
CA ASN A 120 -17.89 24.62 -17.49
C ASN A 120 -16.82 24.26 -16.46
N ARG A 121 -15.54 24.47 -16.80
CA ARG A 121 -14.43 24.28 -15.86
C ARG A 121 -14.31 25.46 -14.90
N PRO A 122 -13.82 25.22 -13.67
CA PRO A 122 -13.54 26.28 -12.71
C PRO A 122 -12.59 27.34 -13.28
N ASP A 123 -12.80 28.61 -12.91
CA ASP A 123 -12.08 29.75 -13.49
C ASP A 123 -10.57 29.82 -13.19
N ASN A 124 -10.09 29.11 -12.18
CA ASN A 124 -8.68 29.17 -11.76
C ASN A 124 -7.93 27.86 -11.96
N PRO A 125 -7.32 27.61 -13.15
CA PRO A 125 -6.64 26.36 -13.46
C PRO A 125 -5.47 26.04 -12.56
N LYS A 126 -4.72 27.08 -12.13
CA LYS A 126 -3.53 26.90 -11.28
C LYS A 126 -3.88 26.47 -9.87
N ASP A 127 -4.95 27.02 -9.30
CA ASP A 127 -5.41 26.64 -7.96
C ASP A 127 -6.00 25.24 -7.98
N GLN A 128 -6.70 24.86 -9.04
CA GLN A 128 -7.20 23.49 -9.21
C GLN A 128 -6.05 22.49 -9.31
N LEU A 129 -5.03 22.78 -10.11
CA LEU A 129 -3.84 21.93 -10.19
C LEU A 129 -3.14 21.80 -8.82
N LYS A 130 -2.94 22.93 -8.11
CA LYS A 130 -2.31 22.93 -6.79
C LYS A 130 -3.10 22.10 -5.78
N MET A 131 -4.43 22.22 -5.79
CA MET A 131 -5.32 21.46 -4.91
C MET A 131 -5.21 19.94 -5.17
N TYR A 132 -5.35 19.50 -6.40
CA TYR A 132 -5.29 18.08 -6.75
C TYR A 132 -3.88 17.48 -6.56
N TYR A 133 -2.85 18.27 -6.84
CA TYR A 133 -1.47 17.85 -6.59
C TYR A 133 -1.20 17.69 -5.09
N SER A 134 -1.66 18.63 -4.25
CA SER A 134 -1.55 18.50 -2.78
C SER A 134 -2.28 17.27 -2.29
N GLN A 135 -3.53 17.05 -2.72
CA GLN A 135 -4.28 15.83 -2.35
C GLN A 135 -3.57 14.54 -2.75
N TYR A 136 -2.96 14.50 -3.94
CA TYR A 136 -2.19 13.34 -4.37
C TYR A 136 -0.97 13.09 -3.47
N ILE A 137 -0.22 14.15 -3.13
CA ILE A 137 0.95 14.05 -2.23
C ILE A 137 0.53 13.64 -0.82
N ASP A 138 -0.58 14.19 -0.30
CA ASP A 138 -1.10 13.82 1.03
C ASP A 138 -1.46 12.34 1.06
N LEU A 139 -2.15 11.83 0.05
CA LEU A 139 -2.46 10.40 -0.08
C LEU A 139 -1.20 9.54 -0.22
N TYR A 140 -0.19 10.03 -0.94
CA TYR A 140 1.08 9.32 -1.07
C TYR A 140 1.80 9.21 0.27
N ASN A 141 1.80 10.27 1.08
CA ASN A 141 2.41 10.29 2.41
C ASN A 141 1.65 9.41 3.43
N GLU A 142 0.31 9.30 3.30
CA GLU A 142 -0.52 8.43 4.13
C GLU A 142 -0.40 6.96 3.74
N SER A 143 -0.04 6.67 2.49
CA SER A 143 0.00 5.31 1.97
C SER A 143 1.22 4.55 2.48
N LEU A 144 1.08 3.24 2.68
CA LEU A 144 2.20 2.35 2.93
C LEU A 144 3.13 2.31 1.72
N LEU A 145 4.45 2.26 1.97
CA LEU A 145 5.45 2.14 0.92
C LEU A 145 5.16 0.94 0.01
N MET A 146 4.89 1.23 -1.26
CA MET A 146 4.62 0.18 -2.22
C MET A 146 5.89 -0.38 -2.85
N LYS A 147 5.99 -1.68 -2.91
CA LYS A 147 7.13 -2.42 -3.47
C LYS A 147 7.35 -2.17 -4.97
N ASN A 148 6.41 -1.52 -5.68
CA ASN A 148 6.43 -1.45 -7.15
C ASN A 148 5.99 -0.09 -7.68
N THR A 149 6.92 0.87 -7.69
CA THR A 149 6.73 2.21 -8.28
C THR A 149 6.95 2.27 -9.80
N LYS A 150 7.09 1.11 -10.49
CA LYS A 150 7.41 1.02 -11.93
C LYS A 150 6.40 1.71 -12.85
N TYR A 151 5.24 2.10 -12.36
CA TYR A 151 4.17 2.70 -13.15
C TYR A 151 3.89 4.17 -12.81
N ASP A 152 4.75 4.79 -11.99
CA ASP A 152 4.58 6.21 -11.68
C ASP A 152 4.98 7.08 -12.88
N LYS A 153 3.97 7.67 -13.52
CA LYS A 153 4.16 8.53 -14.68
C LYS A 153 4.62 9.95 -14.34
N LEU A 154 4.57 10.34 -13.05
CA LEU A 154 5.08 11.62 -12.60
C LEU A 154 6.62 11.59 -12.45
N ILE A 155 7.18 10.45 -12.06
CA ILE A 155 8.64 10.28 -11.89
C ILE A 155 9.33 10.04 -13.25
N ASN A 156 8.66 9.40 -14.21
CA ASN A 156 9.20 9.17 -15.57
C ASN A 156 8.97 10.33 -16.53
N PHE A 157 9.13 11.54 -16.04
CA PHE A 157 8.96 12.73 -16.84
C PHE A 157 10.18 12.97 -17.74
N LYS A 158 10.02 12.88 -19.05
CA LYS A 158 10.97 13.45 -19.98
C LYS A 158 10.81 14.98 -19.94
N LEU A 159 11.76 15.66 -19.33
CA LEU A 159 11.82 17.12 -19.37
C LEU A 159 11.81 17.57 -20.84
N PRO A 160 11.04 18.61 -21.20
CA PRO A 160 10.93 19.07 -22.59
C PRO A 160 12.22 19.69 -23.13
N ASN A 161 13.24 19.90 -22.30
CA ASN A 161 14.53 20.47 -22.69
C ASN A 161 15.64 19.43 -22.60
N ASP A 162 16.08 18.93 -23.75
CA ASP A 162 17.24 18.02 -23.88
C ASP A 162 18.57 18.64 -23.32
N SER A 163 18.65 19.96 -23.16
CA SER A 163 19.79 20.65 -22.56
C SER A 163 19.95 20.35 -21.06
N LEU A 164 18.86 20.33 -20.30
CA LEU A 164 18.88 19.97 -18.86
C LEU A 164 19.19 18.50 -18.65
N LYS A 165 18.78 17.64 -19.56
CA LYS A 165 19.09 16.21 -19.51
C LYS A 165 20.58 15.95 -19.65
N ASN A 166 21.23 16.66 -20.58
CA ASN A 166 22.66 16.57 -20.81
C ASN A 166 23.49 17.13 -19.64
N GLU A 167 23.00 18.16 -18.92
CA GLU A 167 23.64 18.66 -17.70
C GLU A 167 23.54 17.67 -16.55
N ILE A 168 22.34 17.10 -16.32
CA ILE A 168 22.12 16.10 -15.25
C ILE A 168 22.90 14.80 -15.53
N GLU A 169 22.93 14.31 -16.77
CA GLU A 169 23.73 13.15 -17.14
C GLU A 169 25.23 13.40 -17.02
N LYS A 170 25.68 14.63 -17.26
CA LYS A 170 27.08 15.04 -17.09
C LYS A 170 27.47 15.11 -15.60
N ASP A 171 26.62 15.71 -14.77
CA ASP A 171 26.84 15.76 -13.30
C ASP A 171 26.82 14.36 -12.66
N ILE A 172 26.00 13.45 -13.15
CA ILE A 172 25.98 12.05 -12.69
C ILE A 172 27.24 11.30 -13.12
N ASN A 173 27.71 11.51 -14.34
CA ASN A 173 28.93 10.89 -14.84
C ASN A 173 30.20 11.46 -14.21
N ASP A 174 30.24 12.76 -13.95
CA ASP A 174 31.36 13.41 -13.28
C ASP A 174 31.45 12.99 -11.80
N ASN A 175 30.33 12.79 -11.12
CA ASN A 175 30.27 12.24 -9.77
C ASN A 175 30.64 10.75 -9.71
N ASN A 176 30.30 9.95 -10.74
CA ASN A 176 30.69 8.55 -10.82
C ASN A 176 32.18 8.36 -11.20
N SER A 177 32.79 9.31 -11.91
CA SER A 177 34.21 9.29 -12.21
C SER A 177 35.10 9.78 -11.05
N ALA A 178 34.54 10.57 -10.13
CA ALA A 178 35.23 11.01 -8.90
C ALA A 178 35.19 9.98 -7.77
N SER A 179 34.35 8.94 -7.84
CA SER A 179 34.17 7.91 -6.80
C SER A 179 34.80 6.54 -7.13
N SER A 180 35.79 6.49 -8.01
CA SER A 180 36.61 5.28 -8.22
C SER A 180 37.66 5.06 -7.14
N GLY A 181 37.42 5.49 -5.91
CA GLY A 181 38.20 5.24 -4.73
C GLY A 181 37.26 5.07 -3.55
N GLU A 182 37.15 3.84 -3.08
CA GLU A 182 36.45 3.43 -1.86
C GLU A 182 34.91 3.40 -1.92
N SER A 183 34.39 2.21 -2.20
CA SER A 183 33.02 1.83 -1.86
C SER A 183 32.87 1.61 -0.34
N PRO A 184 31.99 2.30 0.36
CA PRO A 184 31.47 1.79 1.62
C PRO A 184 30.37 0.77 1.30
N ARG A 185 30.65 -0.45 1.66
CA ARG A 185 29.77 -1.62 1.80
C ARG A 185 28.57 -1.28 2.66
N LEU A 186 27.45 -0.95 2.04
CA LEU A 186 26.11 -0.92 2.64
C LEU A 186 25.21 -1.96 1.97
N GLU A 187 25.74 -3.11 1.80
CA GLU A 187 24.98 -4.33 1.54
C GLU A 187 25.02 -5.13 2.85
N TYR A 188 23.86 -5.64 3.26
CA TYR A 188 23.66 -6.67 4.32
C TYR A 188 23.20 -6.27 5.72
N GLU A 189 22.28 -5.37 5.88
CA GLU A 189 21.47 -5.38 7.11
C GLU A 189 19.97 -5.60 6.92
N LEU A 190 19.50 -5.87 5.70
CA LEU A 190 18.09 -6.15 5.42
C LEU A 190 17.71 -7.64 5.29
N GLU A 191 18.67 -8.55 5.42
CA GLU A 191 18.40 -10.01 5.41
C GLU A 191 18.33 -10.64 6.81
N ARG A 192 18.31 -9.86 7.87
CA ARG A 192 18.34 -10.38 9.25
C ARG A 192 17.07 -10.20 10.04
N ILE A 193 15.97 -9.76 9.39
CA ILE A 193 14.65 -9.66 10.00
C ILE A 193 13.62 -10.27 9.05
N ILE A 194 13.74 -11.56 8.79
CA ILE A 194 12.67 -12.49 8.40
C ILE A 194 12.94 -13.78 9.17
#